data_44f33e4150ad8e1ab85a24a39ece136f
#
_entry.id   44f33e4150ad8e1ab85a24a39ece136f
#
_cell.length_a   1.000
_cell.length_b   1.000
_cell.length_c   1.000
_cell.angle_alpha   90.00
_cell.angle_beta   90.00
_cell.angle_gamma   90.00
#
_symmetry.space_group_name_H-M   'P 1'
#
loop_
_entity.id
_entity.type
_entity.pdbx_description
1 polymer ?
#
loop_
_entity_poly.entity_id
_entity_poly.type
_entity_poly.pdbx_seq_one_letter_code
_entity_poly.pdbx_strand_id
1 'polypeptide(L)'
;STQSRSSAASDVYKRQAEPYIPRKAERHMEKGRVVIFGAGSGMPYFSTDTVAAQRALEIGADALLMGKQGVDGVYDSDPKTNPNAHKFDELTYDEFLSRDLKVADATAVAMARDNDLTMVFFNLEMPGNISRVINGEDIGTTVHR
;
A
#
# COMPACT_ATOMS: atom_id res chain seq x y z
N SER A 1 4.94 22.25 -21.98
CA SER A 1 4.62 21.07 -22.81
C SER A 1 4.50 19.77 -22.01
N THR A 2 4.40 19.82 -20.67
CA THR A 2 4.28 18.63 -19.80
C THR A 2 2.84 18.10 -19.73
N GLN A 3 1.85 18.95 -20.00
CA GLN A 3 0.42 18.56 -19.97
C GLN A 3 0.02 17.60 -21.12
N SER A 4 0.65 17.68 -22.28
CA SER A 4 0.29 16.80 -23.41
C SER A 4 0.76 15.35 -23.25
N ARG A 5 1.81 15.10 -22.44
CA ARG A 5 2.29 13.74 -22.15
C ARG A 5 1.39 12.98 -21.15
N SER A 6 0.82 13.70 -20.18
CA SER A 6 -0.11 13.12 -19.21
C SER A 6 -1.43 12.67 -19.86
N SER A 7 -1.98 13.49 -20.77
CA SER A 7 -3.21 13.14 -21.50
C SER A 7 -3.01 11.97 -22.48
N ALA A 8 -1.86 11.93 -23.19
CA ALA A 8 -1.56 10.83 -24.09
C ALA A 8 -1.36 9.49 -23.35
N ALA A 9 -0.70 9.50 -22.20
CA ALA A 9 -0.56 8.31 -21.37
C ALA A 9 -1.93 7.82 -20.86
N SER A 10 -2.80 8.71 -20.39
CA SER A 10 -4.14 8.34 -19.93
C SER A 10 -5.03 7.79 -21.07
N ASP A 11 -4.86 8.29 -22.30
CA ASP A 11 -5.63 7.79 -23.46
C ASP A 11 -5.14 6.41 -23.94
N VAL A 12 -3.86 6.10 -23.80
CA VAL A 12 -3.32 4.76 -24.07
C VAL A 12 -3.85 3.77 -23.03
N TYR A 13 -3.85 4.11 -21.75
CA TYR A 13 -4.41 3.26 -20.69
C TYR A 13 -5.91 3.02 -20.85
N LYS A 14 -6.70 4.02 -21.24
CA LYS A 14 -8.13 3.88 -21.52
C LYS A 14 -8.46 2.89 -22.63
N ARG A 15 -7.50 2.62 -23.54
CA ARG A 15 -7.68 1.65 -24.62
C ARG A 15 -7.22 0.23 -24.26
N GLN A 16 -6.39 0.09 -23.21
CA GLN A 16 -5.75 -1.18 -22.83
C GLN A 16 -6.29 -1.77 -21.54
N ALA A 17 -6.95 -0.97 -20.71
CA ALA A 17 -7.50 -1.39 -19.44
C ALA A 17 -8.92 -0.82 -19.26
N GLU A 18 -9.74 -1.54 -18.49
CA GLU A 18 -11.06 -1.07 -18.10
C GLU A 18 -10.95 0.15 -17.18
N PRO A 19 -11.76 1.21 -17.39
CA PRO A 19 -11.80 2.32 -16.45
C PRO A 19 -12.17 1.86 -15.06
N TYR A 20 -11.47 2.41 -14.03
CA TYR A 20 -11.75 2.07 -12.65
C TYR A 20 -13.15 2.54 -12.23
N ILE A 21 -13.96 1.60 -11.82
CA ILE A 21 -15.26 1.80 -11.17
C ILE A 21 -15.32 0.82 -9.99
N PRO A 22 -15.44 1.27 -8.72
CA PRO A 22 -15.39 0.41 -7.54
C PRO A 22 -16.28 -0.83 -7.64
N ARG A 23 -17.57 -0.66 -7.94
CA ARG A 23 -18.52 -1.79 -8.10
C ARG A 23 -18.14 -2.81 -9.17
N LYS A 24 -17.41 -2.41 -10.21
CA LYS A 24 -16.91 -3.37 -11.21
C LYS A 24 -15.74 -4.17 -10.66
N ALA A 25 -14.82 -3.52 -9.94
CA ALA A 25 -13.72 -4.19 -9.26
C ALA A 25 -14.24 -5.21 -8.24
N GLU A 26 -15.17 -4.81 -7.36
CA GLU A 26 -15.84 -5.71 -6.41
C GLU A 26 -16.46 -6.92 -7.12
N ARG A 27 -17.24 -6.68 -8.17
CA ARG A 27 -17.87 -7.78 -8.95
C ARG A 27 -16.85 -8.72 -9.59
N HIS A 28 -15.67 -8.24 -9.98
CA HIS A 28 -14.60 -9.11 -10.45
C HIS A 28 -14.04 -9.97 -9.33
N MET A 29 -13.82 -9.40 -8.14
CA MET A 29 -13.33 -10.12 -6.96
C MET A 29 -14.34 -11.15 -6.43
N GLU A 30 -15.63 -10.81 -6.40
CA GLU A 30 -16.72 -11.76 -6.08
C GLU A 30 -16.73 -12.99 -6.99
N LYS A 31 -16.24 -12.85 -8.23
CA LYS A 31 -16.07 -13.96 -9.18
C LYS A 31 -14.73 -14.68 -9.05
N GLY A 32 -13.98 -14.44 -7.96
CA GLY A 32 -12.68 -15.06 -7.71
C GLY A 32 -11.55 -14.56 -8.64
N ARG A 33 -11.67 -13.36 -9.19
CA ARG A 33 -10.64 -12.76 -10.05
C ARG A 33 -9.69 -11.88 -9.26
N VAL A 34 -8.43 -11.90 -9.66
CA VAL A 34 -7.45 -10.90 -9.21
C VAL A 34 -7.65 -9.63 -10.04
N VAL A 35 -7.77 -8.48 -9.37
CA VAL A 35 -7.92 -7.16 -10.01
C VAL A 35 -6.63 -6.37 -9.83
N ILE A 36 -6.10 -5.85 -10.95
CA ILE A 36 -4.89 -5.02 -10.96
C ILE A 36 -5.30 -3.56 -11.16
N PHE A 37 -4.98 -2.70 -10.19
CA PHE A 37 -5.18 -1.27 -10.27
C PHE A 37 -3.90 -0.59 -10.79
N GLY A 38 -3.97 -0.01 -11.97
CA GLY A 38 -2.86 0.70 -12.60
C GLY A 38 -3.04 2.22 -12.59
N ALA A 39 -1.97 2.96 -12.89
CA ALA A 39 -1.96 4.41 -13.15
C ALA A 39 -2.27 5.33 -11.95
N GLY A 40 -2.30 4.84 -10.71
CA GLY A 40 -2.49 5.66 -9.52
C GLY A 40 -3.86 6.36 -9.47
N SER A 41 -3.94 7.52 -8.80
CA SER A 41 -5.19 8.31 -8.69
C SER A 41 -5.39 9.29 -9.85
N GLY A 42 -4.36 9.61 -10.60
CA GLY A 42 -4.36 10.71 -11.57
C GLY A 42 -4.36 12.10 -10.93
N MET A 43 -4.30 12.21 -9.61
CA MET A 43 -4.26 13.48 -8.88
C MET A 43 -2.81 13.87 -8.52
N PRO A 44 -2.43 15.15 -8.65
CA PRO A 44 -1.12 15.62 -8.22
C PRO A 44 -0.99 15.54 -6.68
N TYR A 45 0.25 15.36 -6.20
CA TYR A 45 0.60 15.32 -4.77
C TYR A 45 0.08 14.11 -3.98
N PHE A 46 -0.54 13.14 -4.64
CA PHE A 46 -0.93 11.87 -4.01
C PHE A 46 0.17 10.83 -4.21
N SER A 47 0.65 10.26 -3.11
CA SER A 47 1.61 9.15 -3.14
C SER A 47 0.93 7.84 -3.56
N THR A 48 1.73 6.87 -4.00
CA THR A 48 1.23 5.51 -4.29
C THR A 48 0.69 4.83 -3.03
N ASP A 49 1.27 5.10 -1.86
CA ASP A 49 0.82 4.55 -0.58
C ASP A 49 -0.59 5.07 -0.24
N THR A 50 -0.83 6.38 -0.40
CA THR A 50 -2.16 6.99 -0.20
C THR A 50 -3.19 6.42 -1.16
N VAL A 51 -2.82 6.25 -2.43
CA VAL A 51 -3.72 5.64 -3.42
C VAL A 51 -4.03 4.18 -3.08
N ALA A 52 -3.05 3.42 -2.60
CA ALA A 52 -3.26 2.03 -2.19
C ALA A 52 -4.26 1.93 -1.02
N ALA A 53 -4.10 2.77 0.02
CA ALA A 53 -5.04 2.84 1.13
C ALA A 53 -6.45 3.23 0.66
N GLN A 54 -6.57 4.26 -0.19
CA GLN A 54 -7.85 4.67 -0.77
C GLN A 54 -8.52 3.51 -1.54
N ARG A 55 -7.78 2.83 -2.42
CA ARG A 55 -8.35 1.71 -3.21
C ARG A 55 -8.76 0.54 -2.32
N ALA A 56 -7.97 0.21 -1.30
CA ALA A 56 -8.32 -0.83 -0.34
C ALA A 56 -9.66 -0.53 0.35
N LEU A 57 -9.85 0.71 0.81
CA LEU A 57 -11.09 1.14 1.45
C LEU A 57 -12.28 1.15 0.48
N GLU A 58 -12.09 1.64 -0.75
CA GLU A 58 -13.16 1.71 -1.76
C GLU A 58 -13.71 0.32 -2.15
N ILE A 59 -12.89 -0.72 -2.06
CA ILE A 59 -13.28 -2.11 -2.40
C ILE A 59 -13.57 -2.97 -1.17
N GLY A 60 -13.54 -2.38 0.04
CA GLY A 60 -13.79 -3.09 1.28
C GLY A 60 -12.76 -4.19 1.59
N ALA A 61 -11.48 -3.93 1.37
CA ALA A 61 -10.42 -4.88 1.67
C ALA A 61 -10.26 -5.08 3.18
N ASP A 62 -10.01 -6.30 3.62
CA ASP A 62 -9.77 -6.65 5.03
C ASP A 62 -8.41 -6.18 5.53
N ALA A 63 -7.42 -6.10 4.64
CA ALA A 63 -6.07 -5.64 4.95
C ALA A 63 -5.38 -5.03 3.73
N LEU A 64 -4.38 -4.18 3.97
CA LEU A 64 -3.51 -3.59 2.96
C LEU A 64 -2.09 -4.12 3.12
N LEU A 65 -1.62 -4.89 2.16
CA LEU A 65 -0.27 -5.45 2.12
C LEU A 65 0.68 -4.51 1.40
N MET A 66 1.63 -3.92 2.12
CA MET A 66 2.59 -2.93 1.65
C MET A 66 3.94 -3.59 1.36
N GLY A 67 4.11 -4.10 0.15
CA GLY A 67 5.38 -4.68 -0.30
C GLY A 67 6.43 -3.59 -0.55
N LYS A 68 7.48 -3.55 0.25
CA LYS A 68 8.55 -2.55 0.17
C LYS A 68 9.82 -3.16 -0.41
N GLN A 69 10.66 -2.30 -1.01
CA GLN A 69 12.00 -2.68 -1.50
C GLN A 69 13.08 -2.22 -0.52
N GLY A 70 14.05 -3.09 -0.26
CA GLY A 70 15.20 -2.78 0.58
C GLY A 70 14.93 -2.67 2.07
N VAL A 71 13.69 -2.96 2.51
CA VAL A 71 13.34 -3.08 3.93
C VAL A 71 12.31 -4.19 4.13
N ASP A 72 12.36 -4.88 5.26
CA ASP A 72 11.53 -6.05 5.57
C ASP A 72 10.44 -5.76 6.62
N GLY A 73 10.25 -4.50 6.97
CA GLY A 73 9.25 -4.04 7.93
C GLY A 73 9.44 -2.58 8.31
N VAL A 74 8.87 -2.18 9.43
CA VAL A 74 8.97 -0.84 10.01
C VAL A 74 10.04 -0.84 11.09
N TYR A 75 10.92 0.14 11.07
CA TYR A 75 12.03 0.31 12.02
C TYR A 75 11.89 1.63 12.79
N ASP A 76 12.46 1.67 13.99
CA ASP A 76 12.55 2.89 14.82
C ASP A 76 13.48 3.95 14.22
N SER A 77 14.40 3.54 13.37
CA SER A 77 15.35 4.38 12.64
C SER A 77 15.76 3.71 11.34
N ASP A 78 16.40 4.43 10.41
CA ASP A 78 16.84 3.87 9.14
C ASP A 78 17.91 2.79 9.34
N PRO A 79 17.62 1.50 9.04
CA PRO A 79 18.59 0.41 9.23
C PRO A 79 19.81 0.52 8.32
N LYS A 80 19.77 1.33 7.25
CA LYS A 80 20.92 1.56 6.37
C LYS A 80 21.96 2.48 6.99
N THR A 81 21.53 3.37 7.88
CA THR A 81 22.38 4.35 8.55
C THR A 81 22.64 4.03 10.01
N ASN A 82 21.74 3.29 10.65
CA ASN A 82 21.86 2.87 12.04
C ASN A 82 21.84 1.33 12.14
N PRO A 83 23.02 0.69 12.40
CA PRO A 83 23.07 -0.76 12.54
C PRO A 83 22.35 -1.30 13.79
N ASN A 84 21.97 -0.43 14.73
CA ASN A 84 21.20 -0.76 15.93
C ASN A 84 19.70 -0.47 15.76
N ALA A 85 19.22 -0.19 14.53
CA ALA A 85 17.82 0.01 14.26
C ALA A 85 17.01 -1.22 14.65
N HIS A 86 15.95 -1.02 15.42
CA HIS A 86 15.08 -2.09 15.88
C HIS A 86 13.84 -2.17 14.99
N LYS A 87 13.57 -3.36 14.45
CA LYS A 87 12.34 -3.65 13.70
C LYS A 87 11.19 -3.89 14.67
N PHE A 88 10.03 -3.32 14.38
CA PHE A 88 8.80 -3.63 15.08
C PHE A 88 8.12 -4.84 14.46
N ASP A 89 7.59 -5.75 15.26
CA ASP A 89 6.70 -6.81 14.81
C ASP A 89 5.28 -6.27 14.64
N GLU A 90 4.84 -5.44 15.60
CA GLU A 90 3.55 -4.78 15.60
C GLU A 90 3.69 -3.32 16.04
N LEU A 91 2.80 -2.46 15.53
CA LEU A 91 2.68 -1.05 15.90
C LEU A 91 1.21 -0.63 15.86
N THR A 92 0.82 0.26 16.76
CA THR A 92 -0.44 0.99 16.57
C THR A 92 -0.27 2.12 15.55
N TYR A 93 -1.37 2.55 14.92
CA TYR A 93 -1.34 3.70 14.00
C TYR A 93 -0.82 4.97 14.68
N ASP A 94 -1.19 5.19 15.95
CA ASP A 94 -0.76 6.38 16.68
C ASP A 94 0.73 6.34 17.02
N GLU A 95 1.28 5.18 17.34
CA GLU A 95 2.73 5.01 17.49
C GLU A 95 3.47 5.28 16.17
N PHE A 96 2.96 4.74 15.06
CA PHE A 96 3.55 4.98 13.74
C PHE A 96 3.61 6.48 13.41
N LEU A 97 2.48 7.18 13.58
CA LEU A 97 2.35 8.61 13.26
C LEU A 97 3.14 9.49 14.24
N SER A 98 3.08 9.20 15.55
CA SER A 98 3.78 10.01 16.57
C SER A 98 5.30 9.91 16.48
N ARG A 99 5.83 8.76 16.03
CA ARG A 99 7.28 8.54 15.82
C ARG A 99 7.77 9.06 14.46
N ASP A 100 6.89 9.58 13.60
CA ASP A 100 7.20 10.09 12.25
C ASP A 100 7.98 9.07 11.40
N LEU A 101 7.54 7.79 11.42
CA LEU A 101 8.21 6.70 10.70
C LEU A 101 8.04 6.87 9.19
N LYS A 102 9.15 6.69 8.43
CA LYS A 102 9.23 7.11 7.02
C LYS A 102 9.01 5.98 5.99
N VAL A 103 8.66 4.78 6.43
CA VAL A 103 8.46 3.63 5.54
C VAL A 103 7.21 3.77 4.67
N ALA A 104 6.23 4.58 5.09
CA ALA A 104 5.03 4.92 4.35
C ALA A 104 4.63 6.38 4.54
N ASP A 105 3.78 6.87 3.64
CA ASP A 105 3.20 8.20 3.75
C ASP A 105 2.23 8.28 4.94
N ALA A 106 2.41 9.29 5.79
CA ALA A 106 1.57 9.55 6.95
C ALA A 106 0.08 9.68 6.59
N THR A 107 -0.24 10.21 5.41
CA THR A 107 -1.61 10.31 4.92
C THR A 107 -2.25 8.93 4.72
N ALA A 108 -1.50 7.97 4.17
CA ALA A 108 -1.97 6.60 4.00
C ALA A 108 -2.26 5.93 5.35
N VAL A 109 -1.37 6.11 6.32
CA VAL A 109 -1.52 5.53 7.67
C VAL A 109 -2.66 6.19 8.44
N ALA A 110 -2.82 7.52 8.34
CA ALA A 110 -3.96 8.22 8.95
C ALA A 110 -5.30 7.76 8.36
N MET A 111 -5.36 7.57 7.03
CA MET A 111 -6.55 7.06 6.35
C MET A 111 -6.88 5.64 6.81
N ALA A 112 -5.87 4.77 6.95
CA ALA A 112 -6.03 3.41 7.47
C ALA A 112 -6.53 3.41 8.92
N ARG A 113 -5.96 4.27 9.79
CA ARG A 113 -6.38 4.45 11.18
C ARG A 113 -7.86 4.84 11.29
N ASP A 114 -8.26 5.86 10.54
CA ASP A 114 -9.61 6.43 10.64
C ASP A 114 -10.69 5.45 10.15
N ASN A 115 -10.30 4.42 9.39
CA ASN A 115 -11.18 3.40 8.84
C ASN A 115 -10.86 1.97 9.33
N ASP A 116 -9.95 1.82 10.31
CA ASP A 116 -9.56 0.52 10.90
C ASP A 116 -9.05 -0.51 9.88
N LEU A 117 -8.30 -0.04 8.87
CA LEU A 117 -7.73 -0.88 7.82
C LEU A 117 -6.33 -1.37 8.22
N THR A 118 -6.20 -2.62 8.63
CA THR A 118 -4.90 -3.22 8.96
C THR A 118 -3.91 -3.09 7.82
N MET A 119 -2.67 -2.65 8.12
CA MET A 119 -1.58 -2.55 7.16
C MET A 119 -0.46 -3.52 7.54
N VAL A 120 0.10 -4.25 6.56
CA VAL A 120 1.23 -5.15 6.77
C VAL A 120 2.38 -4.73 5.86
N PHE A 121 3.51 -4.35 6.45
CA PHE A 121 4.73 -3.95 5.73
C PHE A 121 5.70 -5.13 5.65
N PHE A 122 6.14 -5.49 4.46
CA PHE A 122 7.03 -6.64 4.25
C PHE A 122 7.98 -6.43 3.06
N ASN A 123 9.05 -7.24 2.98
CA ASN A 123 9.98 -7.20 1.85
C ASN A 123 9.40 -7.90 0.62
N LEU A 124 9.18 -7.14 -0.45
CA LEU A 124 8.66 -7.64 -1.73
C LEU A 124 9.73 -8.39 -2.55
N GLU A 125 11.02 -8.10 -2.34
CA GLU A 125 12.11 -8.65 -3.16
C GLU A 125 12.40 -10.12 -2.84
N MET A 126 12.03 -10.59 -1.65
CA MET A 126 12.22 -11.98 -1.26
C MET A 126 11.17 -12.89 -1.92
N PRO A 127 11.60 -13.86 -2.76
CA PRO A 127 10.67 -14.79 -3.40
C PRO A 127 9.80 -15.53 -2.38
N GLY A 128 8.50 -15.57 -2.64
CA GLY A 128 7.53 -16.26 -1.78
C GLY A 128 6.93 -15.42 -0.66
N ASN A 129 7.47 -14.24 -0.32
CA ASN A 129 6.96 -13.43 0.78
C ASN A 129 5.50 -13.01 0.60
N ILE A 130 5.05 -12.74 -0.62
CA ILE A 130 3.62 -12.45 -0.87
C ILE A 130 2.74 -13.61 -0.39
N SER A 131 3.09 -14.83 -0.77
CA SER A 131 2.32 -16.02 -0.34
C SER A 131 2.38 -16.22 1.17
N ARG A 132 3.54 -15.98 1.79
CA ARG A 132 3.74 -16.12 3.23
C ARG A 132 2.87 -15.13 4.01
N VAL A 133 2.87 -13.84 3.62
CA VAL A 133 2.03 -12.82 4.25
C VAL A 133 0.54 -13.14 4.07
N ILE A 134 0.11 -13.55 2.86
CA ILE A 134 -1.29 -13.92 2.61
C ILE A 134 -1.73 -15.12 3.46
N ASN A 135 -0.80 -16.03 3.76
CA ASN A 135 -1.04 -17.18 4.65
C ASN A 135 -0.93 -16.84 6.16
N GLY A 136 -0.70 -15.57 6.52
CA GLY A 136 -0.65 -15.10 7.90
C GLY A 136 0.68 -15.35 8.61
N GLU A 137 1.79 -15.52 7.87
CA GLU A 137 3.11 -15.61 8.48
C GLU A 137 3.62 -14.23 8.91
N ASP A 138 4.17 -14.13 10.13
CA ASP A 138 4.77 -12.91 10.70
C ASP A 138 6.16 -12.65 10.11
N ILE A 139 6.23 -12.12 8.90
CA ILE A 139 7.49 -11.83 8.21
C ILE A 139 7.77 -10.35 8.01
N GLY A 140 6.97 -9.48 8.60
CA GLY A 140 7.06 -8.04 8.41
C GLY A 140 6.75 -7.25 9.66
N THR A 141 5.99 -6.18 9.50
CA THR A 141 5.44 -5.37 10.59
C THR A 141 3.96 -5.16 10.34
N THR A 142 3.12 -5.47 11.31
CA THR A 142 1.69 -5.20 11.27
C THR A 142 1.37 -3.87 11.96
N VAL A 143 0.60 -3.00 11.28
CA VAL A 143 0.11 -1.73 11.84
C VAL A 143 -1.42 -1.78 11.93
N HIS A 144 -1.92 -1.59 13.13
CA HIS A 144 -3.35 -1.74 13.44
C HIS A 144 -3.78 -0.78 14.58
N ARG A 145 -5.01 -0.90 15.06
CA ARG A 145 -5.51 -0.11 16.19
C ARG A 145 -4.84 -0.52 17.50
#